data_2f997fd3962661446ad08de30958d743
#
_entry.id   2f997fd3962661446ad08de30958d743
#
_cell.length_a   1.000
_cell.length_b   1.000
_cell.length_c   1.000
_cell.angle_alpha   90.00
_cell.angle_beta   90.00
_cell.angle_gamma   90.00
#
_symmetry.space_group_name_H-M   'P 1'
#
loop_
_entity.id
_entity.type
_entity.pdbx_description
1 polymer ?
#
loop_
_entity_poly.entity_id
_entity_poly.type
_entity_poly.pdbx_seq_one_letter_code
_entity_poly.pdbx_strand_id
1 'polypeptide(L)'
;MRLDLELIAMSERDYYSKLAAFFRPIAVMVLVTATLIAIGAVLGGLNTTYAAFASRVREIGTLQTLGYSRSAIALSLVQESLLAAAIGTLAACGLALWVFDELVVQSSMGAFGLRIDATVMAWGLFAGLVLGIIGSLLPAWRCLRLPIAESLKAGE
;
A
#
# COMPACT_ATOMS: atom_id res chain seq x y z
N MET A 1 -35.29 25.04 46.39
CA MET A 1 -35.79 23.98 45.48
C MET A 1 -35.06 24.17 44.16
N ARG A 2 -33.94 23.49 43.94
CA ARG A 2 -33.13 23.56 42.70
C ARG A 2 -33.28 22.24 42.00
N LEU A 3 -34.17 22.21 41.02
CA LEU A 3 -34.63 21.01 40.31
C LEU A 3 -33.99 20.82 38.94
N ASP A 4 -32.89 21.56 38.63
CA ASP A 4 -32.42 21.67 37.24
C ASP A 4 -31.02 21.07 37.03
N LEU A 5 -30.56 20.17 37.87
CA LEU A 5 -29.37 19.37 37.64
C LEU A 5 -29.76 17.93 37.41
N GLU A 6 -30.26 17.60 36.24
CA GLU A 6 -30.25 16.24 35.72
C GLU A 6 -28.80 15.79 35.50
N LEU A 7 -28.10 15.53 36.58
CA LEU A 7 -26.83 14.84 36.54
C LEU A 7 -27.13 13.39 36.18
N ILE A 8 -27.14 13.07 34.91
CA ILE A 8 -27.09 11.69 34.44
C ILE A 8 -25.70 11.18 34.79
N ALA A 9 -25.59 10.53 35.96
CA ALA A 9 -24.39 9.79 36.33
C ALA A 9 -24.25 8.59 35.38
N MET A 10 -23.62 8.81 34.24
CA MET A 10 -23.26 7.73 33.33
C MET A 10 -22.01 7.05 33.85
N SER A 11 -22.01 5.73 33.88
CA SER A 11 -20.78 4.96 34.12
C SER A 11 -19.73 5.33 33.06
N GLU A 12 -18.49 5.51 33.49
CA GLU A 12 -17.38 5.81 32.58
C GLU A 12 -17.31 4.82 31.41
N ARG A 13 -17.60 3.55 31.66
CA ARG A 13 -17.72 2.51 30.63
C ARG A 13 -18.83 2.77 29.62
N ASP A 14 -19.97 3.25 30.06
CA ASP A 14 -21.11 3.53 29.17
C ASP A 14 -20.83 4.75 28.31
N TYR A 15 -20.13 5.74 28.84
CA TYR A 15 -19.66 6.90 28.07
C TYR A 15 -18.72 6.48 26.94
N TYR A 16 -17.65 5.71 27.27
CA TYR A 16 -16.70 5.23 26.26
C TYR A 16 -17.32 4.27 25.27
N SER A 17 -18.28 3.43 25.67
CA SER A 17 -18.98 2.51 24.77
C SER A 17 -19.85 3.25 23.76
N LYS A 18 -20.55 4.32 24.17
CA LYS A 18 -21.34 5.18 23.27
C LYS A 18 -20.44 5.95 22.32
N LEU A 19 -19.32 6.46 22.83
CA LEU A 19 -18.33 7.15 22.01
C LEU A 19 -17.74 6.21 20.94
N ALA A 20 -17.34 5.00 21.33
CA ALA A 20 -16.84 3.97 20.42
C ALA A 20 -17.91 3.55 19.39
N ALA A 21 -19.18 3.42 19.79
CA ALA A 21 -20.28 3.10 18.90
C ALA A 21 -20.51 4.20 17.84
N PHE A 22 -20.31 5.48 18.21
CA PHE A 22 -20.41 6.59 17.29
C PHE A 22 -19.26 6.61 16.26
N PHE A 23 -18.02 6.28 16.67
CA PHE A 23 -16.88 6.26 15.76
C PHE A 23 -16.76 4.99 14.94
N ARG A 24 -17.39 3.88 15.34
CA ARG A 24 -17.34 2.59 14.64
C ARG A 24 -17.75 2.68 13.15
N PRO A 25 -18.88 3.31 12.75
CA PRO A 25 -19.24 3.43 11.34
C PRO A 25 -18.20 4.24 10.55
N ILE A 26 -17.63 5.29 11.14
CA ILE A 26 -16.60 6.10 10.50
C ILE A 26 -15.33 5.25 10.27
N ALA A 27 -14.91 4.49 11.28
CA ALA A 27 -13.76 3.59 11.15
C ALA A 27 -13.99 2.52 10.08
N VAL A 28 -15.20 1.96 9.98
CA VAL A 28 -15.54 0.99 8.92
C VAL A 28 -15.51 1.64 7.54
N MET A 29 -16.06 2.85 7.38
CA MET A 29 -15.99 3.59 6.10
C MET A 29 -14.54 3.84 5.68
N VAL A 30 -13.69 4.30 6.60
CA VAL A 30 -12.26 4.52 6.35
C VAL A 30 -11.57 3.22 5.95
N LEU A 31 -11.84 2.12 6.66
CA LEU A 31 -11.26 0.81 6.35
C LEU A 31 -11.69 0.32 4.96
N VAL A 32 -12.97 0.42 4.61
CA VAL A 32 -13.48 0.03 3.29
C VAL A 32 -12.84 0.87 2.20
N THR A 33 -12.78 2.19 2.37
CA THR A 33 -12.17 3.10 1.39
C THR A 33 -10.67 2.79 1.21
N ALA A 34 -9.93 2.62 2.31
CA ALA A 34 -8.52 2.26 2.29
C ALA A 34 -8.29 0.92 1.58
N THR A 35 -9.15 -0.07 1.82
CA THR A 35 -9.08 -1.37 1.16
C THR A 35 -9.33 -1.26 -0.35
N LEU A 36 -10.32 -0.48 -0.78
CA LEU A 36 -10.60 -0.24 -2.20
C LEU A 36 -9.44 0.48 -2.89
N ILE A 37 -8.85 1.48 -2.24
CA ILE A 37 -7.66 2.18 -2.75
C ILE A 37 -6.48 1.21 -2.86
N ALA A 38 -6.26 0.37 -1.86
CA ALA A 38 -5.18 -0.64 -1.88
C ALA A 38 -5.35 -1.63 -3.03
N ILE A 39 -6.58 -2.13 -3.27
CA ILE A 39 -6.89 -3.01 -4.40
C ILE A 39 -6.61 -2.29 -5.72
N GLY A 40 -7.07 -1.06 -5.89
CA GLY A 40 -6.83 -0.26 -7.08
C GLY A 40 -5.34 -0.03 -7.33
N ALA A 41 -4.57 0.28 -6.29
CA ALA A 41 -3.12 0.46 -6.36
C ALA A 41 -2.40 -0.83 -6.77
N VAL A 42 -2.80 -1.99 -6.24
CA VAL A 42 -2.25 -3.30 -6.64
C VAL A 42 -2.54 -3.58 -8.11
N LEU A 43 -3.78 -3.41 -8.56
CA LEU A 43 -4.14 -3.66 -9.96
C LEU A 43 -3.43 -2.70 -10.92
N GLY A 44 -3.34 -1.42 -10.58
CA GLY A 44 -2.59 -0.42 -11.35
C GLY A 44 -1.09 -0.74 -11.39
N GLY A 45 -0.52 -1.10 -10.26
CA GLY A 45 0.88 -1.52 -10.13
C GLY A 45 1.20 -2.77 -10.95
N LEU A 46 0.33 -3.79 -10.90
CA LEU A 46 0.44 -4.99 -11.72
C LEU A 46 0.43 -4.66 -13.22
N ASN A 47 -0.49 -3.81 -13.65
CA ASN A 47 -0.59 -3.40 -15.07
C ASN A 47 0.68 -2.65 -15.52
N THR A 48 1.17 -1.72 -14.71
CA THR A 48 2.38 -0.95 -15.03
C THR A 48 3.62 -1.84 -15.07
N THR A 49 3.77 -2.73 -14.09
CA THR A 49 4.90 -3.67 -14.01
C THR A 49 4.86 -4.65 -15.18
N TYR A 50 3.66 -5.14 -15.54
CA TYR A 50 3.49 -6.01 -16.69
C TYR A 50 3.89 -5.32 -18.00
N ALA A 51 3.46 -4.08 -18.21
CA ALA A 51 3.85 -3.30 -19.38
C ALA A 51 5.37 -3.05 -19.44
N ALA A 52 5.99 -2.71 -18.32
CA ALA A 52 7.44 -2.52 -18.22
C ALA A 52 8.22 -3.79 -18.54
N PHE A 53 7.78 -4.96 -18.07
CA PHE A 53 8.44 -6.22 -18.38
C PHE A 53 8.17 -6.69 -19.82
N ALA A 54 6.97 -6.47 -20.33
CA ALA A 54 6.62 -6.78 -21.70
C ALA A 54 7.47 -5.99 -22.72
N SER A 55 7.78 -4.73 -22.42
CA SER A 55 8.65 -3.92 -23.28
C SER A 55 10.10 -4.43 -23.32
N ARG A 56 10.55 -5.20 -22.31
CA ARG A 56 11.90 -5.77 -22.17
C ARG A 56 11.98 -7.25 -22.52
N VAL A 57 10.93 -7.83 -23.07
CA VAL A 57 10.87 -9.29 -23.40
C VAL A 57 12.04 -9.72 -24.30
N ARG A 58 12.44 -8.87 -25.25
CA ARG A 58 13.58 -9.14 -26.14
C ARG A 58 14.92 -9.18 -25.38
N GLU A 59 15.14 -8.25 -24.47
CA GLU A 59 16.34 -8.24 -23.60
C GLU A 59 16.39 -9.50 -22.73
N ILE A 60 15.26 -9.88 -22.14
CA ILE A 60 15.12 -11.10 -21.35
C ILE A 60 15.42 -12.35 -22.20
N GLY A 61 14.93 -12.41 -23.42
CA GLY A 61 15.24 -13.47 -24.38
C GLY A 61 16.74 -13.56 -24.71
N THR A 62 17.39 -12.42 -24.93
CA THR A 62 18.82 -12.36 -25.17
C THR A 62 19.65 -12.86 -23.98
N LEU A 63 19.25 -12.48 -22.77
CA LEU A 63 19.91 -12.98 -21.55
C LEU A 63 19.77 -14.49 -21.39
N GLN A 64 18.61 -15.05 -21.75
CA GLN A 64 18.39 -16.51 -21.74
C GLN A 64 19.25 -17.23 -22.78
N THR A 65 19.43 -16.66 -23.97
CA THR A 65 20.34 -17.23 -25.00
C THR A 65 21.80 -17.20 -24.61
N LEU A 66 22.21 -16.20 -23.80
CA LEU A 66 23.55 -16.11 -23.21
C LEU A 66 23.77 -17.10 -22.04
N GLY A 67 22.75 -17.88 -21.67
CA GLY A 67 22.84 -18.92 -20.65
C GLY A 67 22.49 -18.47 -19.23
N TYR A 68 21.96 -17.27 -19.05
CA TYR A 68 21.49 -16.84 -17.72
C TYR A 68 20.27 -17.67 -17.30
N SER A 69 20.26 -18.11 -16.04
CA SER A 69 19.16 -18.90 -15.51
C SER A 69 17.89 -18.02 -15.36
N ARG A 70 16.73 -18.61 -15.59
CA ARG A 70 15.44 -17.92 -15.43
C ARG A 70 15.26 -17.34 -14.03
N SER A 71 15.76 -18.02 -13.01
CA SER A 71 15.70 -17.57 -11.62
C SER A 71 16.57 -16.32 -11.38
N ALA A 72 17.74 -16.23 -11.99
CA ALA A 72 18.61 -15.05 -11.88
C ALA A 72 17.95 -13.82 -12.53
N ILE A 73 17.34 -14.00 -13.71
CA ILE A 73 16.60 -12.92 -14.39
C ILE A 73 15.37 -12.52 -13.57
N ALA A 74 14.60 -13.49 -13.03
CA ALA A 74 13.47 -13.21 -12.16
C ALA A 74 13.88 -12.38 -10.94
N LEU A 75 14.97 -12.79 -10.28
CA LEU A 75 15.48 -12.10 -9.10
C LEU A 75 15.86 -10.65 -9.40
N SER A 76 16.53 -10.41 -10.54
CA SER A 76 16.88 -9.05 -10.99
C SER A 76 15.64 -8.17 -11.21
N LEU A 77 14.60 -8.70 -11.87
CA LEU A 77 13.35 -7.98 -12.10
C LEU A 77 12.59 -7.68 -10.80
N VAL A 78 12.59 -8.64 -9.87
CA VAL A 78 11.98 -8.43 -8.54
C VAL A 78 12.76 -7.40 -7.73
N GLN A 79 14.10 -7.41 -7.78
CA GLN A 79 14.93 -6.41 -7.11
C GLN A 79 14.67 -5.00 -7.66
N GLU A 80 14.60 -4.83 -8.99
CA GLU A 80 14.27 -3.55 -9.62
C GLU A 80 12.91 -3.03 -9.14
N SER A 81 11.90 -3.90 -9.13
CA SER A 81 10.55 -3.55 -8.68
C SER A 81 10.50 -3.24 -7.17
N LEU A 82 11.27 -3.96 -6.37
CA LEU A 82 11.36 -3.72 -4.93
C LEU A 82 12.01 -2.38 -4.61
N LEU A 83 13.05 -2.00 -5.35
CA LEU A 83 13.67 -0.67 -5.22
C LEU A 83 12.67 0.45 -5.57
N ALA A 84 11.93 0.30 -6.67
CA ALA A 84 10.88 1.24 -7.05
C ALA A 84 9.79 1.34 -5.98
N ALA A 85 9.33 0.21 -5.44
CA ALA A 85 8.35 0.16 -4.36
C ALA A 85 8.88 0.81 -3.07
N ALA A 86 10.15 0.58 -2.72
CA ALA A 86 10.77 1.20 -1.55
C ALA A 86 10.83 2.73 -1.68
N ILE A 87 11.26 3.24 -2.83
CA ILE A 87 11.29 4.68 -3.11
C ILE A 87 9.88 5.27 -3.03
N GLY A 88 8.90 4.64 -3.68
CA GLY A 88 7.50 5.09 -3.65
C GLY A 88 6.92 5.10 -2.23
N THR A 89 7.19 4.06 -1.44
CA THR A 89 6.71 3.96 -0.07
C THR A 89 7.38 5.01 0.85
N LEU A 90 8.70 5.23 0.69
CA LEU A 90 9.40 6.28 1.44
C LEU A 90 8.88 7.66 1.09
N ALA A 91 8.62 7.93 -0.19
CA ALA A 91 8.03 9.19 -0.64
C ALA A 91 6.61 9.38 -0.06
N ALA A 92 5.79 8.33 -0.06
CA ALA A 92 4.45 8.36 0.54
C ALA A 92 4.50 8.60 2.06
N CYS A 93 5.42 7.94 2.77
CA CYS A 93 5.63 8.17 4.20
C CYS A 93 6.10 9.61 4.49
N GLY A 94 7.03 10.13 3.66
CA GLY A 94 7.50 11.51 3.80
C GLY A 94 6.40 12.53 3.54
N LEU A 95 5.57 12.32 2.51
CA LEU A 95 4.39 13.14 2.24
C LEU A 95 3.37 13.06 3.38
N ALA A 96 3.12 11.87 3.91
CA ALA A 96 2.21 11.70 5.03
C ALA A 96 2.68 12.47 6.26
N LEU A 97 3.96 12.40 6.60
CA LEU A 97 4.53 13.19 7.69
C LEU A 97 4.36 14.69 7.43
N TRP A 98 4.71 15.16 6.23
CA TRP A 98 4.62 16.58 5.90
C TRP A 98 3.18 17.12 5.91
N VAL A 99 2.20 16.33 5.44
CA VAL A 99 0.79 16.77 5.39
C VAL A 99 0.10 16.64 6.73
N PHE A 100 0.39 15.58 7.50
CA PHE A 100 -0.33 15.28 8.75
C PHE A 100 0.44 15.71 10.01
N ASP A 101 1.68 16.19 9.88
CA ASP A 101 2.41 16.78 11.00
C ASP A 101 1.66 18.03 11.47
N GLU A 102 1.35 18.09 12.75
CA GLU A 102 0.60 19.18 13.40
C GLU A 102 -0.90 19.32 13.04
N LEU A 103 -1.50 18.40 12.28
CA LEU A 103 -2.94 18.46 12.05
C LEU A 103 -3.72 18.17 13.35
N VAL A 104 -4.24 19.25 13.94
CA VAL A 104 -5.21 19.15 15.04
C VAL A 104 -6.60 19.13 14.44
N VAL A 105 -7.26 17.98 14.47
CA VAL A 105 -8.66 17.87 14.06
C VAL A 105 -9.54 18.40 15.18
N GLN A 106 -10.06 19.61 15.00
CA GLN A 106 -11.07 20.18 15.89
C GLN A 106 -12.43 19.56 15.53
N SER A 107 -12.95 18.74 16.43
CA SER A 107 -14.31 18.24 16.36
C SER A 107 -15.16 18.91 17.44
N SER A 108 -16.48 18.97 17.24
CA SER A 108 -17.43 19.50 18.23
C SER A 108 -17.37 18.79 19.60
N MET A 109 -16.69 17.65 19.69
CA MET A 109 -16.47 16.87 20.91
C MET A 109 -15.08 17.02 21.52
N GLY A 110 -14.16 17.80 20.91
CA GLY A 110 -12.80 18.02 21.41
C GLY A 110 -11.76 18.13 20.30
N ALA A 111 -10.55 18.57 20.67
CA ALA A 111 -9.41 18.62 19.77
C ALA A 111 -8.63 17.31 19.88
N PHE A 112 -8.52 16.55 18.79
CA PHE A 112 -7.71 15.34 18.71
C PHE A 112 -6.50 15.64 17.84
N GLY A 113 -5.31 15.59 18.44
CA GLY A 113 -4.05 15.64 17.68
C GLY A 113 -3.82 14.30 16.97
N LEU A 114 -3.81 14.31 15.64
CA LEU A 114 -3.31 13.16 14.88
C LEU A 114 -1.79 13.12 15.05
N ARG A 115 -1.30 12.09 15.70
CA ARG A 115 0.13 11.80 15.78
C ARG A 115 0.44 10.58 14.92
N ILE A 116 1.29 10.78 13.94
CA ILE A 116 1.86 9.65 13.18
C ILE A 116 3.00 9.08 14.03
N ASP A 117 2.75 7.95 14.67
CA ASP A 117 3.76 7.25 15.44
C ASP A 117 4.67 6.41 14.52
N ALA A 118 5.91 6.20 14.97
CA ALA A 118 6.91 5.37 14.27
C ALA A 118 6.37 3.96 13.94
N THR A 119 5.49 3.44 14.77
CA THR A 119 4.82 2.15 14.57
C THR A 119 3.93 2.16 13.33
N VAL A 120 3.15 3.23 13.11
CA VAL A 120 2.28 3.38 11.94
C VAL A 120 3.11 3.49 10.67
N MET A 121 4.23 4.22 10.72
CA MET A 121 5.17 4.32 9.61
C MET A 121 5.82 2.97 9.27
N ALA A 122 6.22 2.21 10.29
CA ALA A 122 6.79 0.88 10.09
C ALA A 122 5.79 -0.07 9.41
N TRP A 123 4.52 -0.06 9.84
CA TRP A 123 3.46 -0.84 9.20
C TRP A 123 3.18 -0.38 7.77
N GLY A 124 3.19 0.93 7.50
CA GLY A 124 3.05 1.48 6.15
C GLY A 124 4.19 1.05 5.23
N LEU A 125 5.43 1.14 5.71
CA LEU A 125 6.60 0.69 4.97
C LEU A 125 6.56 -0.82 4.69
N PHE A 126 6.24 -1.62 5.70
CA PHE A 126 6.09 -3.07 5.56
C PHE A 126 5.01 -3.43 4.53
N ALA A 127 3.83 -2.82 4.63
CA ALA A 127 2.74 -3.05 3.69
C ALA A 127 3.13 -2.66 2.26
N GLY A 128 3.79 -1.51 2.06
CA GLY A 128 4.24 -1.07 0.74
C GLY A 128 5.28 -2.02 0.12
N LEU A 129 6.23 -2.52 0.90
CA LEU A 129 7.21 -3.51 0.43
C LEU A 129 6.55 -4.85 0.08
N VAL A 130 5.63 -5.33 0.90
CA VAL A 130 4.87 -6.57 0.63
C VAL A 130 4.06 -6.43 -0.66
N LEU A 131 3.37 -5.31 -0.85
CA LEU A 131 2.63 -5.03 -2.08
C LEU A 131 3.55 -4.93 -3.30
N GLY A 132 4.74 -4.34 -3.15
CA GLY A 132 5.76 -4.29 -4.20
C GLY A 132 6.24 -5.68 -4.62
N ILE A 133 6.48 -6.58 -3.68
CA ILE A 133 6.88 -7.97 -3.95
C ILE A 133 5.75 -8.71 -4.67
N ILE A 134 4.53 -8.66 -4.14
CA ILE A 134 3.37 -9.34 -4.74
C ILE A 134 3.11 -8.80 -6.15
N GLY A 135 3.16 -7.47 -6.32
CA GLY A 135 2.93 -6.80 -7.59
C GLY A 135 3.97 -7.12 -8.66
N SER A 136 5.20 -7.46 -8.28
CA SER A 136 6.28 -7.79 -9.23
C SER A 136 6.38 -9.29 -9.54
N LEU A 137 6.05 -10.15 -8.59
CA LEU A 137 6.28 -11.60 -8.72
C LEU A 137 5.44 -12.23 -9.84
N LEU A 138 4.18 -11.82 -9.95
CA LEU A 138 3.24 -12.36 -10.94
C LEU A 138 3.64 -11.98 -12.38
N PRO A 139 3.93 -10.71 -12.72
CA PRO A 139 4.40 -10.31 -14.04
C PRO A 139 5.77 -10.93 -14.38
N ALA A 140 6.71 -10.94 -13.44
CA ALA A 140 8.04 -11.53 -13.66
C ALA A 140 7.94 -13.01 -14.03
N TRP A 141 7.14 -13.78 -13.29
CA TRP A 141 6.93 -15.19 -13.57
C TRP A 141 6.28 -15.44 -14.93
N ARG A 142 5.33 -14.61 -15.33
CA ARG A 142 4.63 -14.74 -16.61
C ARG A 142 5.55 -14.41 -17.79
N CYS A 143 6.36 -13.37 -17.70
CA CYS A 143 7.32 -12.99 -18.74
C CYS A 143 8.41 -14.06 -18.94
N LEU A 144 8.84 -14.74 -17.89
CA LEU A 144 9.85 -15.81 -17.97
C LEU A 144 9.32 -17.13 -18.52
N ARG A 145 8.00 -17.32 -18.59
CA ARG A 145 7.37 -18.50 -19.19
C ARG A 145 7.23 -18.41 -20.70
N LEU A 146 7.42 -17.25 -21.29
CA LEU A 146 7.35 -17.09 -22.76
C LEU A 146 8.46 -17.94 -23.42
N PRO A 147 8.15 -18.66 -24.51
CA PRO A 147 9.16 -19.38 -25.29
C PRO A 147 10.18 -18.40 -25.86
N ILE A 148 11.47 -18.76 -25.81
CA ILE A 148 12.57 -17.91 -26.30
C ILE A 148 12.35 -17.49 -27.76
N ALA A 149 11.80 -18.38 -28.58
CA ALA A 149 11.50 -18.10 -30.00
C ALA A 149 10.45 -16.99 -30.19
N GLU A 150 9.46 -16.86 -29.29
CA GLU A 150 8.46 -15.79 -29.33
C GLU A 150 9.01 -14.49 -28.76
N SER A 151 9.86 -14.56 -27.75
CA SER A 151 10.47 -13.37 -27.16
C SER A 151 11.41 -12.65 -28.12
N LEU A 152 12.05 -13.36 -29.05
CA LEU A 152 12.91 -12.77 -30.07
C LEU A 152 12.12 -12.19 -31.26
N LYS A 153 10.91 -12.70 -31.55
CA LYS A 153 10.02 -12.20 -32.63
C LYS A 153 9.13 -11.03 -32.21
N ALA A 154 9.00 -10.76 -30.93
CA ALA A 154 8.14 -9.69 -30.41
C ALA A 154 8.60 -8.27 -30.73
N GLY A 155 9.51 -8.07 -31.67
CA GLY A 155 10.05 -6.78 -32.11
C GLY A 155 9.91 -6.49 -33.61
N GLU A 156 9.19 -7.33 -34.36
CA GLU A 156 8.75 -7.07 -35.75
C GLU A 156 7.27 -6.67 -35.74
#